data_76b527a2f15914390b29e9dcd42b3470
#
_entry.id   76b527a2f15914390b29e9dcd42b3470
#
_cell.length_a   1.000
_cell.length_b   1.000
_cell.length_c   1.000
_cell.angle_alpha   90.00
_cell.angle_beta   90.00
_cell.angle_gamma   90.00
#
_symmetry.space_group_name_H-M   'P 1'
#
loop_
_entity.id
_entity.type
_entity.pdbx_description
1 polymer ?
#
loop_
_entity_poly.entity_id
_entity_poly.type
_entity_poly.pdbx_seq_one_letter_code
_entity_poly.pdbx_strand_id
1 'polypeptide(L)'
;RGGQLVDRAFADDLTLLPVDSIPVPGPVGVLDALAAAALARCVDVPASPIAEAIVSFRVGRHRAEVVAVADGITYVDDSKATNPHAAEASVLAYPRVVWIAGGLLKGASVDAEVARMASRLVGAVLIGRDRREVAEALSRHAPDVPVVHVVTGEDAGMDATPVVFGANVTKVNHLGGDLGAAVMSAAVAAARDLAKPGDTVLLAPAAASFDQ
;
A
#
# COMPACT_ATOMS: atom_id res chain seq x y z
N ARG A 1 -11.17 -8.91 20.37
CA ARG A 1 -10.59 -9.29 21.65
C ARG A 1 -10.01 -10.69 21.55
N GLY A 2 -8.75 -10.91 21.93
CA GLY A 2 -8.15 -12.25 21.87
C GLY A 2 -8.13 -12.88 20.47
N GLY A 3 -7.93 -12.10 19.40
CA GLY A 3 -7.94 -12.62 18.04
C GLY A 3 -9.34 -12.95 17.48
N GLN A 4 -10.41 -12.49 18.13
CA GLN A 4 -11.80 -12.72 17.71
C GLN A 4 -12.53 -11.39 17.46
N LEU A 5 -13.41 -11.36 16.46
CA LEU A 5 -14.48 -10.37 16.37
C LEU A 5 -15.60 -10.75 17.33
N VAL A 6 -16.01 -9.80 18.17
CA VAL A 6 -17.02 -10.04 19.22
C VAL A 6 -18.09 -8.95 19.14
N ASP A 7 -19.35 -9.36 19.08
CA ASP A 7 -20.52 -8.47 19.19
C ASP A 7 -20.85 -8.25 20.68
N ARG A 8 -20.82 -6.98 21.09
CA ARG A 8 -21.22 -6.52 22.43
C ARG A 8 -22.28 -5.44 22.39
N ALA A 9 -22.64 -5.02 21.19
CA ALA A 9 -23.64 -3.98 21.01
C ALA A 9 -25.06 -4.55 20.96
N PHE A 10 -25.19 -5.77 20.42
CA PHE A 10 -26.47 -6.42 20.16
C PHE A 10 -26.60 -7.78 20.87
N ALA A 11 -25.52 -8.24 21.52
CA ALA A 11 -25.51 -9.49 22.30
C ALA A 11 -24.45 -9.44 23.41
N ASP A 12 -24.57 -10.35 24.40
CA ASP A 12 -23.61 -10.48 25.48
C ASP A 12 -22.41 -11.33 25.05
N ASP A 13 -21.31 -10.65 24.63
CA ASP A 13 -20.03 -11.27 24.24
C ASP A 13 -20.16 -12.37 23.17
N LEU A 14 -21.02 -12.14 22.16
CA LEU A 14 -21.20 -13.09 21.07
C LEU A 14 -20.01 -13.07 20.14
N THR A 15 -19.25 -14.17 20.09
CA THR A 15 -18.16 -14.33 19.10
C THR A 15 -18.74 -14.50 17.70
N LEU A 16 -18.27 -13.69 16.75
CA LEU A 16 -18.67 -13.74 15.34
C LEU A 16 -17.72 -14.65 14.55
N LEU A 17 -16.42 -14.31 14.51
CA LEU A 17 -15.42 -15.08 13.75
C LEU A 17 -13.99 -14.75 14.24
N PRO A 18 -13.00 -15.63 13.95
CA PRO A 18 -11.59 -15.33 14.15
C PRO A 18 -11.11 -14.19 13.23
N VAL A 19 -10.26 -13.30 13.72
CA VAL A 19 -9.67 -12.20 12.93
C VAL A 19 -8.86 -12.74 11.75
N ASP A 20 -8.18 -13.87 11.93
CA ASP A 20 -7.35 -14.50 10.89
C ASP A 20 -8.16 -15.03 9.68
N SER A 21 -9.49 -15.16 9.83
CA SER A 21 -10.38 -15.57 8.73
C SER A 21 -10.90 -14.40 7.89
N ILE A 22 -10.54 -13.16 8.24
CA ILE A 22 -10.90 -11.97 7.45
C ILE A 22 -10.01 -11.89 6.21
N PRO A 23 -10.58 -11.82 4.99
CA PRO A 23 -9.79 -11.83 3.74
C PRO A 23 -8.90 -10.61 3.52
N VAL A 24 -9.25 -9.46 4.12
CA VAL A 24 -8.45 -8.23 4.04
C VAL A 24 -7.49 -8.17 5.22
N PRO A 25 -6.17 -8.20 5.00
CA PRO A 25 -5.20 -8.18 6.09
C PRO A 25 -5.13 -6.82 6.79
N GLY A 26 -4.63 -6.84 8.03
CA GLY A 26 -4.32 -5.65 8.81
C GLY A 26 -5.50 -5.00 9.51
N PRO A 27 -5.25 -3.87 10.21
CA PRO A 27 -6.24 -3.21 11.06
C PRO A 27 -7.47 -2.71 10.31
N VAL A 28 -7.31 -2.28 9.05
CA VAL A 28 -8.41 -1.78 8.22
C VAL A 28 -9.41 -2.89 7.90
N GLY A 29 -8.93 -4.08 7.50
CA GLY A 29 -9.82 -5.21 7.25
C GLY A 29 -10.64 -5.60 8.48
N VAL A 30 -10.04 -5.52 9.67
CA VAL A 30 -10.75 -5.75 10.94
C VAL A 30 -11.82 -4.68 11.19
N LEU A 31 -11.52 -3.40 10.95
CA LEU A 31 -12.46 -2.30 11.13
C LEU A 31 -13.63 -2.39 10.13
N ASP A 32 -13.33 -2.70 8.87
CA ASP A 32 -14.36 -2.88 7.84
C ASP A 32 -15.29 -4.05 8.16
N ALA A 33 -14.72 -5.18 8.59
CA ALA A 33 -15.51 -6.34 9.01
C ALA A 33 -16.39 -6.04 10.24
N LEU A 34 -15.85 -5.29 11.24
CA LEU A 34 -16.62 -4.84 12.39
C LEU A 34 -17.75 -3.90 11.99
N ALA A 35 -17.49 -2.93 11.12
CA ALA A 35 -18.51 -2.00 10.64
C ALA A 35 -19.62 -2.72 9.86
N ALA A 36 -19.25 -3.62 8.95
CA ALA A 36 -20.21 -4.43 8.19
C ALA A 36 -21.06 -5.33 9.11
N ALA A 37 -20.43 -5.98 10.08
CA ALA A 37 -21.12 -6.80 11.09
C ALA A 37 -22.08 -5.96 11.92
N ALA A 38 -21.67 -4.79 12.40
CA ALA A 38 -22.53 -3.91 13.19
C ALA A 38 -23.76 -3.45 12.40
N LEU A 39 -23.58 -3.05 11.14
CA LEU A 39 -24.70 -2.66 10.26
C LEU A 39 -25.68 -3.82 10.03
N ALA A 40 -25.19 -5.03 9.80
CA ALA A 40 -26.03 -6.20 9.63
C ALA A 40 -26.79 -6.55 10.94
N ARG A 41 -26.13 -6.44 12.08
CA ARG A 41 -26.75 -6.66 13.40
C ARG A 41 -27.83 -5.63 13.72
N CYS A 42 -27.73 -4.39 13.24
CA CYS A 42 -28.75 -3.35 13.41
C CYS A 42 -30.12 -3.75 12.78
N VAL A 43 -30.11 -4.67 11.82
CA VAL A 43 -31.33 -5.17 11.16
C VAL A 43 -31.56 -6.65 11.46
N ASP A 44 -31.11 -7.09 12.63
CA ASP A 44 -31.34 -8.43 13.20
C ASP A 44 -30.79 -9.61 12.39
N VAL A 45 -29.77 -9.40 11.53
CA VAL A 45 -29.10 -10.51 10.84
C VAL A 45 -28.37 -11.38 11.87
N PRO A 46 -28.59 -12.72 11.89
CA PRO A 46 -27.89 -13.61 12.83
C PRO A 46 -26.37 -13.64 12.61
N ALA A 47 -25.62 -14.04 13.65
CA ALA A 47 -24.16 -14.07 13.61
C ALA A 47 -23.57 -15.01 12.53
N SER A 48 -24.17 -16.20 12.33
CA SER A 48 -23.65 -17.19 11.38
C SER A 48 -23.64 -16.68 9.94
N PRO A 49 -24.72 -16.13 9.35
CA PRO A 49 -24.68 -15.53 8.02
C PRO A 49 -23.68 -14.37 7.90
N ILE A 50 -23.49 -13.58 8.93
CA ILE A 50 -22.49 -12.49 8.95
C ILE A 50 -21.09 -13.08 8.85
N ALA A 51 -20.76 -14.06 9.66
CA ALA A 51 -19.46 -14.73 9.64
C ALA A 51 -19.18 -15.36 8.26
N GLU A 52 -20.16 -16.10 7.71
CA GLU A 52 -20.07 -16.73 6.39
C GLU A 52 -19.83 -15.69 5.27
N ALA A 53 -20.56 -14.58 5.32
CA ALA A 53 -20.42 -13.49 4.34
C ALA A 53 -19.02 -12.83 4.41
N ILE A 54 -18.52 -12.57 5.62
CA ILE A 54 -17.18 -11.98 5.80
C ILE A 54 -16.09 -12.94 5.29
N VAL A 55 -16.12 -14.21 5.66
CA VAL A 55 -15.13 -15.21 5.24
C VAL A 55 -15.16 -15.44 3.73
N SER A 56 -16.34 -15.43 3.12
CA SER A 56 -16.52 -15.64 1.68
C SER A 56 -16.31 -14.37 0.85
N PHE A 57 -16.15 -13.20 1.50
CA PHE A 57 -15.99 -11.93 0.79
C PHE A 57 -14.77 -11.96 -0.13
N ARG A 58 -14.94 -11.42 -1.32
CA ARG A 58 -13.84 -11.24 -2.29
C ARG A 58 -13.63 -9.76 -2.49
N VAL A 59 -12.41 -9.34 -2.19
CA VAL A 59 -11.98 -7.95 -2.43
C VAL A 59 -12.01 -7.68 -3.93
N GLY A 60 -12.45 -6.51 -4.33
CA GLY A 60 -12.35 -6.08 -5.73
C GLY A 60 -10.90 -5.96 -6.16
N ARG A 61 -10.65 -6.04 -7.49
CA ARG A 61 -9.30 -5.88 -8.06
C ARG A 61 -8.67 -4.57 -7.61
N HIS A 62 -7.34 -4.59 -7.50
CA HIS A 62 -6.53 -3.43 -7.10
C HIS A 62 -6.75 -2.95 -5.65
N ARG A 63 -7.24 -3.82 -4.77
CA ARG A 63 -7.41 -3.55 -3.33
C ARG A 63 -6.73 -4.64 -2.52
N ALA A 64 -5.50 -4.39 -2.07
CA ALA A 64 -4.67 -5.38 -1.38
C ALA A 64 -4.62 -6.74 -2.11
N GLU A 65 -4.69 -6.72 -3.45
CA GLU A 65 -4.72 -7.91 -4.30
C GLU A 65 -3.33 -8.53 -4.37
N VAL A 66 -3.17 -9.76 -3.91
CA VAL A 66 -1.93 -10.51 -4.14
C VAL A 66 -1.91 -10.94 -5.61
N VAL A 67 -1.05 -10.29 -6.39
CA VAL A 67 -0.95 -10.54 -7.84
C VAL A 67 0.08 -11.60 -8.20
N ALA A 68 1.09 -11.79 -7.35
CA ALA A 68 2.11 -12.82 -7.54
C ALA A 68 2.81 -13.17 -6.23
N VAL A 69 3.37 -14.37 -6.17
CA VAL A 69 4.40 -14.76 -5.21
C VAL A 69 5.54 -15.38 -6.02
N ALA A 70 6.72 -14.77 -5.96
CA ALA A 70 7.89 -15.24 -6.70
C ALA A 70 9.15 -15.06 -5.84
N ASP A 71 10.04 -16.05 -5.86
CA ASP A 71 11.31 -16.02 -5.11
C ASP A 71 11.15 -15.73 -3.60
N GLY A 72 10.01 -16.14 -3.02
CA GLY A 72 9.68 -15.87 -1.62
C GLY A 72 9.23 -14.43 -1.34
N ILE A 73 9.03 -13.61 -2.37
CA ILE A 73 8.53 -12.23 -2.29
C ILE A 73 7.05 -12.23 -2.69
N THR A 74 6.23 -11.55 -1.90
CA THR A 74 4.80 -11.36 -2.20
C THR A 74 4.60 -10.02 -2.92
N TYR A 75 3.92 -10.01 -4.05
CA TYR A 75 3.59 -8.80 -4.81
C TYR A 75 2.13 -8.45 -4.63
N VAL A 76 1.86 -7.25 -4.16
CA VAL A 76 0.52 -6.77 -3.81
C VAL A 76 0.18 -5.50 -4.59
N ASP A 77 -0.97 -5.53 -5.26
CA ASP A 77 -1.56 -4.38 -5.92
C ASP A 77 -2.66 -3.78 -5.03
N ASP A 78 -2.36 -2.63 -4.46
CA ASP A 78 -3.31 -1.75 -3.77
C ASP A 78 -3.32 -0.35 -4.41
N SER A 79 -3.35 -0.32 -5.75
CA SER A 79 -3.36 0.94 -6.51
C SER A 79 -4.59 1.81 -6.24
N LYS A 80 -5.59 1.30 -5.52
CA LYS A 80 -6.72 2.05 -4.96
C LYS A 80 -6.36 2.87 -3.71
N ALA A 81 -5.19 2.66 -3.10
CA ALA A 81 -4.67 3.48 -2.01
C ALA A 81 -4.14 4.83 -2.54
N THR A 82 -5.05 5.68 -3.02
CA THR A 82 -4.76 6.94 -3.73
C THR A 82 -4.69 8.17 -2.83
N ASN A 83 -4.52 7.97 -1.54
CA ASN A 83 -4.27 9.03 -0.56
C ASN A 83 -3.34 8.53 0.54
N PRO A 84 -2.67 9.45 1.29
CA PRO A 84 -1.68 9.07 2.30
C PRO A 84 -2.20 8.10 3.37
N HIS A 85 -3.41 8.30 3.89
CA HIS A 85 -3.97 7.43 4.92
C HIS A 85 -4.24 6.00 4.42
N ALA A 86 -4.73 5.86 3.19
CA ALA A 86 -4.95 4.55 2.58
C ALA A 86 -3.61 3.83 2.36
N ALA A 87 -2.58 4.54 1.89
CA ALA A 87 -1.25 3.96 1.71
C ALA A 87 -0.61 3.55 3.04
N GLU A 88 -0.74 4.37 4.09
CA GLU A 88 -0.31 4.00 5.44
C GLU A 88 -0.98 2.70 5.91
N ALA A 89 -2.30 2.62 5.79
CA ALA A 89 -3.05 1.44 6.18
C ALA A 89 -2.61 0.19 5.42
N SER A 90 -2.32 0.33 4.12
CA SER A 90 -1.84 -0.73 3.26
C SER A 90 -0.43 -1.18 3.68
N VAL A 91 0.51 -0.26 3.91
CA VAL A 91 1.87 -0.59 4.39
C VAL A 91 1.84 -1.27 5.74
N LEU A 92 1.03 -0.79 6.68
CA LEU A 92 0.93 -1.35 8.03
C LEU A 92 0.31 -2.76 8.07
N ALA A 93 -0.33 -3.21 6.99
CA ALA A 93 -0.86 -4.57 6.87
C ALA A 93 0.24 -5.64 6.78
N TYR A 94 1.46 -5.26 6.42
CA TYR A 94 2.58 -6.18 6.20
C TYR A 94 3.76 -5.87 7.11
N PRO A 95 4.54 -6.89 7.52
CA PRO A 95 5.65 -6.68 8.46
C PRO A 95 6.86 -5.99 7.83
N ARG A 96 7.12 -6.22 6.53
CA ARG A 96 8.29 -5.71 5.80
C ARG A 96 7.89 -5.37 4.36
N VAL A 97 8.07 -4.13 3.96
CA VAL A 97 7.52 -3.59 2.72
C VAL A 97 8.59 -2.88 1.90
N VAL A 98 8.69 -3.25 0.62
CA VAL A 98 9.23 -2.39 -0.43
C VAL A 98 8.05 -1.63 -1.04
N TRP A 99 7.98 -0.34 -0.80
CA TRP A 99 6.84 0.50 -1.13
C TRP A 99 7.02 1.17 -2.48
N ILE A 100 6.10 0.92 -3.42
CA ILE A 100 6.00 1.67 -4.68
C ILE A 100 4.97 2.78 -4.49
N ALA A 101 5.42 4.04 -4.54
CA ALA A 101 4.62 5.21 -4.21
C ALA A 101 4.83 6.37 -5.17
N GLY A 102 3.88 7.30 -5.16
CA GLY A 102 3.94 8.54 -5.91
C GLY A 102 2.81 8.69 -6.91
N GLY A 103 2.83 9.78 -7.62
CA GLY A 103 1.76 10.25 -8.47
C GLY A 103 1.57 11.74 -8.27
N LEU A 104 0.33 12.22 -8.21
CA LEU A 104 -0.03 13.62 -7.95
C LEU A 104 -0.72 13.75 -6.59
N LEU A 105 0.00 14.26 -5.59
CA LEU A 105 -0.49 14.43 -4.21
C LEU A 105 -1.55 15.51 -4.06
N LYS A 106 -1.66 16.44 -5.03
CA LYS A 106 -2.63 17.56 -5.01
C LYS A 106 -2.55 18.42 -3.74
N GLY A 107 -1.32 18.60 -3.23
CA GLY A 107 -1.07 19.36 -2.00
C GLY A 107 -1.27 18.59 -0.69
N ALA A 108 -1.60 17.30 -0.74
CA ALA A 108 -1.62 16.48 0.47
C ALA A 108 -0.20 16.22 0.97
N SER A 109 0.01 16.32 2.29
CA SER A 109 1.26 15.91 2.92
C SER A 109 1.26 14.41 3.18
N VAL A 110 2.40 13.77 3.07
CA VAL A 110 2.63 12.35 3.42
C VAL A 110 3.51 12.20 4.67
N ASP A 111 3.90 13.30 5.29
CA ASP A 111 4.94 13.33 6.32
C ASP A 111 4.56 12.52 7.56
N ALA A 112 3.36 12.75 8.09
CA ALA A 112 2.88 12.05 9.28
C ALA A 112 2.66 10.55 9.04
N GLU A 113 2.18 10.16 7.86
CA GLU A 113 1.96 8.78 7.47
C GLU A 113 3.30 8.04 7.32
N VAL A 114 4.28 8.64 6.65
CA VAL A 114 5.62 8.07 6.52
C VAL A 114 6.27 7.87 7.89
N ALA A 115 6.13 8.83 8.81
CA ALA A 115 6.62 8.68 10.18
C ALA A 115 6.04 7.46 10.90
N ARG A 116 4.73 7.19 10.73
CA ARG A 116 4.05 6.06 11.39
C ARG A 116 4.39 4.70 10.77
N MET A 117 4.63 4.65 9.45
CA MET A 117 4.91 3.39 8.75
C MET A 117 6.41 3.12 8.54
N ALA A 118 7.30 4.04 8.93
CA ALA A 118 8.75 3.96 8.71
C ALA A 118 9.35 2.60 9.12
N SER A 119 8.93 2.05 10.26
CA SER A 119 9.44 0.78 10.79
C SER A 119 9.09 -0.45 9.96
N ARG A 120 8.16 -0.32 9.00
CA ARG A 120 7.76 -1.39 8.07
C ARG A 120 8.53 -1.32 6.76
N LEU A 121 9.11 -0.17 6.44
CA LEU A 121 9.77 0.06 5.16
C LEU A 121 11.15 -0.56 5.13
N VAL A 122 11.44 -1.34 4.10
CA VAL A 122 12.75 -1.93 3.80
C VAL A 122 13.31 -1.44 2.47
N GLY A 123 12.50 -0.72 1.69
CA GLY A 123 12.86 -0.06 0.45
C GLY A 123 11.70 0.82 -0.03
N ALA A 124 11.98 1.78 -0.88
CA ALA A 124 10.96 2.58 -1.56
C ALA A 124 11.33 2.82 -3.02
N VAL A 125 10.33 2.73 -3.90
CA VAL A 125 10.45 3.08 -5.31
C VAL A 125 9.44 4.17 -5.61
N LEU A 126 9.94 5.32 -6.05
CA LEU A 126 9.15 6.53 -6.21
C LEU A 126 8.93 6.86 -7.68
N ILE A 127 7.67 7.05 -8.05
CA ILE A 127 7.20 7.33 -9.41
C ILE A 127 6.40 8.63 -9.45
N GLY A 128 6.14 9.14 -10.64
CA GLY A 128 5.26 10.28 -10.86
C GLY A 128 5.83 11.63 -10.43
N ARG A 129 4.97 12.65 -10.49
CA ARG A 129 5.36 14.05 -10.44
C ARG A 129 5.78 14.50 -9.04
N ASP A 130 4.99 14.15 -8.02
CA ASP A 130 5.22 14.61 -6.64
C ASP A 130 6.07 13.61 -5.83
N ARG A 131 6.91 12.77 -6.51
CA ARG A 131 7.82 11.81 -5.89
C ARG A 131 8.81 12.46 -4.93
N ARG A 132 9.13 13.75 -5.13
CA ARG A 132 10.08 14.51 -4.30
C ARG A 132 9.53 14.69 -2.88
N GLU A 133 8.26 15.02 -2.73
CA GLU A 133 7.61 15.20 -1.44
C GLU A 133 7.63 13.91 -0.61
N VAL A 134 7.44 12.76 -1.28
CA VAL A 134 7.56 11.45 -0.64
C VAL A 134 9.02 11.16 -0.24
N ALA A 135 9.98 11.47 -1.11
CA ALA A 135 11.40 11.28 -0.82
C ALA A 135 11.87 12.14 0.36
N GLU A 136 11.40 13.39 0.45
CA GLU A 136 11.71 14.28 1.57
C GLU A 136 11.13 13.76 2.89
N ALA A 137 9.92 13.23 2.89
CA ALA A 137 9.35 12.59 4.07
C ALA A 137 10.14 11.33 4.47
N LEU A 138 10.54 10.48 3.52
CA LEU A 138 11.38 9.32 3.78
C LEU A 138 12.73 9.71 4.35
N SER A 139 13.37 10.75 3.82
CA SER A 139 14.67 11.22 4.33
C SER A 139 14.62 11.71 5.78
N ARG A 140 13.46 12.24 6.22
CA ARG A 140 13.26 12.69 7.61
C ARG A 140 12.95 11.54 8.56
N HIS A 141 12.13 10.58 8.16
CA HIS A 141 11.54 9.60 9.06
C HIS A 141 12.08 8.17 8.88
N ALA A 142 12.72 7.89 7.74
CA ALA A 142 13.27 6.59 7.40
C ALA A 142 14.59 6.73 6.60
N PRO A 143 15.61 7.45 7.14
CA PRO A 143 16.81 7.82 6.40
C PRO A 143 17.66 6.61 5.93
N ASP A 144 17.52 5.47 6.59
CA ASP A 144 18.28 4.24 6.27
C ASP A 144 17.57 3.38 5.20
N VAL A 145 16.33 3.74 4.79
CA VAL A 145 15.57 3.02 3.78
C VAL A 145 16.10 3.39 2.40
N PRO A 146 16.56 2.42 1.59
CA PRO A 146 17.00 2.69 0.23
C PRO A 146 15.85 3.18 -0.63
N VAL A 147 16.07 4.27 -1.36
CA VAL A 147 15.09 4.91 -2.25
C VAL A 147 15.56 4.85 -3.69
N VAL A 148 14.68 4.43 -4.59
CA VAL A 148 14.91 4.47 -6.04
C VAL A 148 13.89 5.39 -6.68
N HIS A 149 14.35 6.35 -7.51
CA HIS A 149 13.47 7.19 -8.32
C HIS A 149 13.37 6.63 -9.73
N VAL A 150 12.15 6.37 -10.19
CA VAL A 150 11.88 6.04 -11.59
C VAL A 150 11.42 7.31 -12.30
N VAL A 151 12.20 7.75 -13.28
CA VAL A 151 11.96 9.01 -13.99
C VAL A 151 11.85 8.77 -15.49
N THR A 152 11.00 9.54 -16.17
CA THR A 152 10.90 9.58 -17.62
C THR A 152 11.82 10.67 -18.20
N GLY A 153 12.06 10.64 -19.51
CA GLY A 153 12.90 11.65 -20.18
C GLY A 153 12.36 13.08 -20.06
N GLU A 154 11.05 13.24 -19.93
CA GLU A 154 10.40 14.55 -19.75
C GLU A 154 10.60 15.10 -18.32
N ASP A 155 10.67 14.22 -17.32
CA ASP A 155 10.91 14.59 -15.93
C ASP A 155 12.38 14.88 -15.62
N ALA A 156 13.30 14.40 -16.43
CA ALA A 156 14.75 14.52 -16.18
C ALA A 156 15.26 15.98 -16.25
N GLY A 157 14.52 16.88 -16.90
CA GLY A 157 14.83 18.31 -16.96
C GLY A 157 14.44 19.12 -15.74
N MET A 158 13.51 18.61 -14.91
CA MET A 158 13.05 19.27 -13.67
C MET A 158 13.91 18.87 -12.44
N ASP A 159 14.70 17.82 -12.56
CA ASP A 159 15.57 17.30 -11.49
C ASP A 159 17.00 17.85 -11.50
N ALA A 160 17.21 19.06 -12.04
CA ALA A 160 18.54 19.72 -12.04
C ALA A 160 19.07 20.12 -10.64
N THR A 161 18.32 19.82 -9.56
CA THR A 161 18.76 19.99 -8.20
C THR A 161 19.23 18.64 -7.64
N PRO A 162 20.33 18.57 -6.84
CA PRO A 162 20.88 17.31 -6.34
C PRO A 162 19.81 16.49 -5.62
N VAL A 163 19.62 15.27 -6.09
CA VAL A 163 18.77 14.27 -5.45
C VAL A 163 19.24 14.09 -4.01
N VAL A 164 18.31 14.01 -3.08
CA VAL A 164 18.53 13.71 -1.68
C VAL A 164 19.49 12.53 -1.54
N PHE A 165 20.45 12.66 -0.62
CA PHE A 165 21.54 11.72 -0.38
C PHE A 165 21.09 10.25 -0.43
N GLY A 166 21.78 9.44 -1.26
CA GLY A 166 21.64 7.99 -1.27
C GLY A 166 20.58 7.41 -2.20
N ALA A 167 19.83 8.22 -2.97
CA ALA A 167 18.84 7.71 -3.91
C ALA A 167 19.43 7.25 -5.24
N ASN A 168 19.08 6.05 -5.68
CA ASN A 168 19.37 5.57 -7.03
C ASN A 168 18.31 6.11 -7.99
N VAL A 169 18.73 6.53 -9.20
CA VAL A 169 17.82 7.02 -10.24
C VAL A 169 17.79 6.01 -11.39
N THR A 170 16.61 5.46 -11.66
CA THR A 170 16.35 4.63 -12.84
C THR A 170 15.66 5.47 -13.89
N LYS A 171 16.35 5.71 -15.03
CA LYS A 171 15.77 6.44 -16.17
C LYS A 171 15.06 5.49 -17.11
N VAL A 172 13.81 5.76 -17.41
CA VAL A 172 13.05 5.06 -18.42
C VAL A 172 13.17 5.83 -19.73
N ASN A 173 13.91 5.28 -20.69
CA ASN A 173 13.97 5.81 -22.04
C ASN A 173 12.81 5.23 -22.84
N HIS A 174 11.85 6.08 -23.22
CA HIS A 174 10.70 5.66 -24.00
C HIS A 174 10.92 5.96 -25.49
N LEU A 175 10.96 4.91 -26.30
CA LEU A 175 11.12 4.99 -27.76
C LEU A 175 9.86 4.57 -28.52
N GLY A 176 8.69 4.66 -27.89
CA GLY A 176 7.38 4.29 -28.45
C GLY A 176 6.69 3.18 -27.65
N GLY A 177 5.36 3.20 -27.57
CA GLY A 177 4.54 2.26 -26.79
C GLY A 177 3.81 2.92 -25.62
N ASP A 178 3.42 2.13 -24.61
CA ASP A 178 2.75 2.61 -23.41
C ASP A 178 3.80 3.04 -22.35
N LEU A 179 3.92 4.36 -22.14
CA LEU A 179 4.84 4.94 -21.17
C LEU A 179 4.51 4.47 -19.74
N GLY A 180 3.23 4.38 -19.40
CA GLY A 180 2.79 3.91 -18.08
C GLY A 180 3.24 2.48 -17.81
N ALA A 181 3.10 1.59 -18.80
CA ALA A 181 3.57 0.22 -18.68
C ALA A 181 5.10 0.14 -18.55
N ALA A 182 5.84 0.99 -19.25
CA ALA A 182 7.30 1.05 -19.14
C ALA A 182 7.76 1.53 -17.76
N VAL A 183 7.13 2.58 -17.22
CA VAL A 183 7.38 3.09 -15.86
C VAL A 183 7.08 2.03 -14.82
N MET A 184 5.93 1.38 -14.90
CA MET A 184 5.54 0.33 -13.94
C MET A 184 6.47 -0.88 -14.02
N SER A 185 6.89 -1.29 -15.22
CA SER A 185 7.85 -2.38 -15.38
C SER A 185 9.19 -2.06 -14.71
N ALA A 186 9.68 -0.84 -14.90
CA ALA A 186 10.91 -0.37 -14.25
C ALA A 186 10.75 -0.27 -12.71
N ALA A 187 9.59 0.21 -12.23
CA ALA A 187 9.31 0.32 -10.80
C ALA A 187 9.26 -1.06 -10.13
N VAL A 188 8.58 -2.03 -10.74
CA VAL A 188 8.52 -3.40 -10.23
C VAL A 188 9.90 -4.08 -10.24
N ALA A 189 10.70 -3.86 -11.30
CA ALA A 189 12.06 -4.39 -11.37
C ALA A 189 12.94 -3.80 -10.27
N ALA A 190 12.92 -2.49 -10.07
CA ALA A 190 13.65 -1.83 -8.99
C ALA A 190 13.20 -2.30 -7.60
N ALA A 191 11.89 -2.48 -7.39
CA ALA A 191 11.36 -2.98 -6.13
C ALA A 191 11.79 -4.42 -5.85
N ARG A 192 11.79 -5.29 -6.87
CA ARG A 192 12.30 -6.66 -6.76
C ARG A 192 13.77 -6.69 -6.35
N ASP A 193 14.60 -5.81 -6.92
CA ASP A 193 16.03 -5.76 -6.65
C ASP A 193 16.34 -5.27 -5.20
N LEU A 194 15.42 -4.53 -4.58
CA LEU A 194 15.48 -4.12 -3.17
C LEU A 194 14.95 -5.20 -2.21
N ALA A 195 14.00 -6.02 -2.66
CA ALA A 195 13.29 -6.98 -1.83
C ALA A 195 14.11 -8.24 -1.55
N LYS A 196 13.82 -8.89 -0.42
CA LYS A 196 14.38 -10.18 -0.01
C LYS A 196 13.24 -11.18 0.22
N PRO A 197 13.52 -12.50 0.19
CA PRO A 197 12.53 -13.49 0.58
C PRO A 197 11.89 -13.17 1.93
N GLY A 198 10.55 -13.18 1.99
CA GLY A 198 9.75 -12.77 3.14
C GLY A 198 9.29 -11.31 3.13
N ASP A 199 9.78 -10.47 2.20
CA ASP A 199 9.30 -9.10 2.03
C ASP A 199 8.05 -9.06 1.13
N THR A 200 7.30 -7.95 1.25
CA THR A 200 6.17 -7.62 0.38
C THR A 200 6.55 -6.44 -0.51
N VAL A 201 6.47 -6.61 -1.82
CA VAL A 201 6.47 -5.50 -2.79
C VAL A 201 5.04 -5.01 -2.92
N LEU A 202 4.79 -3.76 -2.50
CA LEU A 202 3.47 -3.18 -2.39
C LEU A 202 3.33 -1.94 -3.27
N LEU A 203 2.41 -1.98 -4.22
CA LEU A 203 1.95 -0.78 -4.93
C LEU A 203 0.81 -0.14 -4.14
N ALA A 204 1.09 0.97 -3.46
CA ALA A 204 0.12 1.79 -2.73
C ALA A 204 0.49 3.27 -2.96
N PRO A 205 -0.03 3.92 -4.01
CA PRO A 205 0.54 5.16 -4.54
C PRO A 205 0.56 6.35 -3.58
N ALA A 206 -0.32 6.39 -2.59
CA ALA A 206 -0.60 7.55 -1.72
C ALA A 206 -1.10 8.79 -2.48
N ALA A 207 -1.22 8.72 -3.78
CA ALA A 207 -1.59 9.81 -4.68
C ALA A 207 -2.44 9.29 -5.85
N ALA A 208 -3.24 10.15 -6.44
CA ALA A 208 -3.97 9.83 -7.66
C ALA A 208 -3.05 9.88 -8.89
N SER A 209 -3.20 8.94 -9.83
CA SER A 209 -2.32 8.82 -11.00
C SER A 209 -3.06 8.84 -12.34
N PHE A 210 -4.33 9.23 -12.39
CA PHE A 210 -5.12 9.22 -13.63
C PHE A 210 -4.62 10.18 -14.71
N ASP A 211 -3.76 11.14 -14.34
CA ASP A 211 -3.28 12.19 -15.23
C ASP A 211 -1.76 12.09 -15.51
N GLN A 212 -1.17 10.89 -15.35
CA GLN A 212 0.28 10.68 -15.52
C GLN A 212 0.58 9.42 -16.32
#